data_172ec6732bb57cfce8d1d626acaebf6c
#
_entry.id   172ec6732bb57cfce8d1d626acaebf6c
#
_cell.length_a   1.000
_cell.length_b   1.000
_cell.length_c   1.000
_cell.angle_alpha   90.00
_cell.angle_beta   90.00
_cell.angle_gamma   90.00
#
_symmetry.space_group_name_H-M   'P 1'
#
loop_
_entity.id
_entity.type
_entity.pdbx_description
1 polymer ?
#
loop_
_entity_poly.entity_id
_entity_poly.type
_entity_poly.pdbx_seq_one_letter_code
_entity_poly.pdbx_strand_id
1 'polypeptide(L)'
;FWVSNIFVWKGMMPMSGFFYYFVAFMMSVFTSLTFLLDRIYVQKLKGIVSTLIFPTAYVLMDYITISTNPSGSYGTLVHTQSSLPLLQFVSVSGIWGVTFLIMWTASIINWLWDNYFEKDKVYSAFLVFGIPFLLIIIWGQFRLSQPIDSPTVRIASINSTKAEYQH
;
A
#
# COMPACT_ATOMS: atom_id res chain seq x y z
N PHE A 1 -1.28 17.53 3.91
CA PHE A 1 -1.54 16.21 4.47
C PHE A 1 -2.59 16.23 5.60
N TRP A 2 -2.44 17.06 6.64
CA TRP A 2 -3.40 17.07 7.76
C TRP A 2 -4.83 17.32 7.31
N VAL A 3 -5.06 18.37 6.55
CA VAL A 3 -6.40 18.70 6.00
C VAL A 3 -6.94 17.55 5.16
N SER A 4 -6.13 16.95 4.32
CA SER A 4 -6.51 15.78 3.50
C SER A 4 -6.94 14.59 4.38
N ASN A 5 -6.17 14.27 5.43
CA ASN A 5 -6.49 13.18 6.35
C ASN A 5 -7.80 13.43 7.12
N ILE A 6 -8.12 14.66 7.50
CA ILE A 6 -9.41 14.99 8.12
C ILE A 6 -10.59 14.63 7.21
N PHE A 7 -10.46 14.86 5.91
CA PHE A 7 -11.54 14.52 4.96
C PHE A 7 -11.57 13.02 4.64
N VAL A 8 -10.43 12.39 4.42
CA VAL A 8 -10.32 10.97 4.05
C VAL A 8 -10.87 10.06 5.16
N TRP A 9 -10.54 10.36 6.41
CA TRP A 9 -10.96 9.53 7.54
C TRP A 9 -12.34 9.88 8.10
N LYS A 10 -12.98 10.94 7.58
CA LYS A 10 -14.31 11.36 8.02
C LYS A 10 -15.33 10.25 7.72
N GLY A 11 -15.97 9.75 8.76
CA GLY A 11 -16.96 8.66 8.67
C GLY A 11 -16.38 7.25 8.69
N MET A 12 -15.05 7.09 8.60
CA MET A 12 -14.40 5.78 8.72
C MET A 12 -14.00 5.45 10.16
N MET A 13 -13.73 6.47 10.97
CA MET A 13 -13.40 6.31 12.38
C MET A 13 -14.61 6.64 13.25
N PRO A 14 -15.01 5.76 14.18
CA PRO A 14 -16.11 6.00 15.12
C PRO A 14 -15.68 6.93 16.27
N MET A 15 -14.93 7.96 15.94
CA MET A 15 -14.40 8.92 16.89
C MET A 15 -14.88 10.32 16.53
N SER A 16 -15.17 11.13 17.52
CA SER A 16 -15.62 12.51 17.35
C SER A 16 -14.80 13.48 18.19
N GLY A 17 -14.87 14.76 17.85
CA GLY A 17 -14.26 15.82 18.62
C GLY A 17 -12.73 15.89 18.52
N PHE A 18 -12.09 16.37 19.58
CA PHE A 18 -10.65 16.63 19.63
C PHE A 18 -9.79 15.40 19.29
N PHE A 19 -10.18 14.22 19.76
CA PHE A 19 -9.42 12.99 19.56
C PHE A 19 -9.32 12.61 18.09
N TYR A 20 -10.38 12.80 17.30
CA TYR A 20 -10.36 12.61 15.85
C TYR A 20 -9.30 13.47 15.15
N TYR A 21 -9.26 14.78 15.46
CA TYR A 21 -8.29 15.70 14.87
C TYR A 21 -6.85 15.38 15.30
N PHE A 22 -6.67 14.91 16.53
CA PHE A 22 -5.36 14.47 17.02
C PHE A 22 -4.85 13.24 16.27
N VAL A 23 -5.69 12.22 16.07
CA VAL A 23 -5.32 11.03 15.29
C VAL A 23 -5.03 11.39 13.83
N ALA A 24 -5.86 12.22 13.20
CA ALA A 24 -5.62 12.71 11.84
C ALA A 24 -4.29 13.48 11.73
N PHE A 25 -3.91 14.23 12.75
CA PHE A 25 -2.62 14.92 12.82
C PHE A 25 -1.47 13.92 12.92
N MET A 26 -1.53 12.93 13.80
CA MET A 26 -0.51 11.89 13.93
C MET A 26 -0.30 11.12 12.62
N MET A 27 -1.38 10.69 11.96
CA MET A 27 -1.31 10.04 10.65
C MET A 27 -0.66 10.93 9.59
N SER A 28 -0.91 12.23 9.65
CA SER A 28 -0.30 13.22 8.74
C SER A 28 1.20 13.37 8.96
N VAL A 29 1.65 13.31 10.22
CA VAL A 29 3.07 13.33 10.56
C VAL A 29 3.79 12.12 9.97
N PHE A 30 3.24 10.91 10.13
CA PHE A 30 3.82 9.69 9.56
C PHE A 30 3.90 9.76 8.04
N THR A 31 2.83 10.19 7.37
CA THR A 31 2.82 10.37 5.91
C THR A 31 3.87 11.39 5.48
N SER A 32 3.93 12.55 6.16
CA SER A 32 4.90 13.60 5.84
C SER A 32 6.35 13.15 6.04
N LEU A 33 6.59 12.32 7.05
CA LEU A 33 7.93 11.78 7.33
C LEU A 33 8.41 10.87 6.19
N THR A 34 7.52 10.08 5.59
CA THR A 34 7.83 9.26 4.41
C THR A 34 8.36 10.12 3.25
N PHE A 35 7.66 11.22 2.93
CA PHE A 35 8.09 12.14 1.87
C PHE A 35 9.37 12.89 2.24
N LEU A 36 9.57 13.21 3.51
CA LEU A 36 10.80 13.86 3.98
C LEU A 36 12.01 12.93 3.81
N LEU A 37 11.87 11.66 4.18
CA LEU A 37 12.91 10.65 4.00
C LEU A 37 13.25 10.47 2.52
N ASP A 38 12.24 10.36 1.67
CA ASP A 38 12.44 10.28 0.22
C ASP A 38 13.26 11.49 -0.27
N ARG A 39 12.84 12.70 0.07
CA ARG A 39 13.50 13.93 -0.38
C ARG A 39 14.97 14.04 0.08
N ILE A 40 15.29 13.55 1.29
CA ILE A 40 16.66 13.57 1.82
C ILE A 40 17.56 12.55 1.12
N TYR A 41 17.03 11.36 0.86
CA TYR A 41 17.84 10.23 0.38
C TYR A 41 17.84 10.08 -1.13
N VAL A 42 16.78 10.52 -1.84
CA VAL A 42 16.71 10.42 -3.30
C VAL A 42 17.87 11.14 -3.97
N GLN A 43 18.35 12.25 -3.38
CA GLN A 43 19.47 13.03 -3.90
C GLN A 43 20.82 12.32 -3.75
N LYS A 44 20.92 11.33 -2.84
CA LYS A 44 22.16 10.57 -2.58
C LYS A 44 22.31 9.36 -3.50
N LEU A 45 21.19 8.85 -4.03
CA LEU A 45 21.17 7.70 -4.94
C LEU A 45 20.91 8.17 -6.38
N LYS A 46 21.61 7.54 -7.32
CA LYS A 46 21.49 7.86 -8.75
C LYS A 46 20.74 6.78 -9.51
N GLY A 47 20.05 7.19 -10.55
CA GLY A 47 19.37 6.29 -11.47
C GLY A 47 18.14 5.61 -10.84
N ILE A 48 17.79 4.45 -11.36
CA ILE A 48 16.58 3.72 -10.98
C ILE A 48 16.57 3.26 -9.51
N VAL A 49 17.74 3.10 -8.89
CA VAL A 49 17.84 2.69 -7.46
C VAL A 49 17.20 3.73 -6.53
N SER A 50 17.20 5.00 -6.91
CA SER A 50 16.54 6.06 -6.15
C SER A 50 15.04 5.83 -5.99
N THR A 51 14.40 5.10 -6.90
CA THR A 51 12.97 4.79 -6.85
C THR A 51 12.59 3.83 -5.72
N LEU A 52 13.56 3.14 -5.10
CA LEU A 52 13.32 2.22 -3.99
C LEU A 52 13.19 2.91 -2.64
N ILE A 53 13.60 4.18 -2.53
CA ILE A 53 13.60 4.90 -1.25
C ILE A 53 12.19 5.11 -0.75
N PHE A 54 11.33 5.69 -1.59
CA PHE A 54 9.95 6.01 -1.24
C PHE A 54 9.14 4.78 -0.79
N PRO A 55 9.09 3.67 -1.58
CA PRO A 55 8.35 2.47 -1.17
C PRO A 55 8.92 1.85 0.11
N THR A 56 10.24 1.85 0.29
CA THR A 56 10.86 1.33 1.52
C THR A 56 10.50 2.17 2.73
N ALA A 57 10.59 3.50 2.62
CA ALA A 57 10.20 4.41 3.69
C ALA A 57 8.71 4.29 4.02
N TYR A 58 7.85 4.17 3.00
CA TYR A 58 6.42 4.02 3.19
C TYR A 58 6.08 2.72 3.93
N VAL A 59 6.62 1.58 3.49
CA VAL A 59 6.39 0.28 4.12
C VAL A 59 6.90 0.27 5.56
N LEU A 60 8.05 0.89 5.83
CA LEU A 60 8.58 1.02 7.18
C LEU A 60 7.61 1.80 8.09
N MET A 61 7.11 2.94 7.62
CA MET A 61 6.15 3.76 8.38
C MET A 61 4.81 3.03 8.57
N ASP A 62 4.33 2.35 7.54
CA ASP A 62 3.11 1.55 7.59
C ASP A 62 3.27 0.38 8.60
N TYR A 63 4.42 -0.30 8.60
CA TYR A 63 4.76 -1.33 9.58
C TYR A 63 4.73 -0.81 11.02
N ILE A 64 5.36 0.33 11.28
CA ILE A 64 5.37 0.95 12.61
C ILE A 64 3.94 1.31 13.02
N THR A 65 3.18 1.91 12.12
CA THR A 65 1.79 2.30 12.37
C THR A 65 0.92 1.10 12.74
N ILE A 66 0.99 0.02 11.97
CA ILE A 66 0.20 -1.20 12.20
C ILE A 66 0.61 -1.88 13.52
N SER A 67 1.92 -1.96 13.79
CA SER A 67 2.44 -2.61 14.99
C SER A 67 2.03 -1.87 16.28
N THR A 68 1.72 -0.58 16.18
CA THR A 68 1.31 0.26 17.31
C THR A 68 -0.20 0.52 17.36
N ASN A 69 -0.93 0.19 16.27
CA ASN A 69 -2.37 0.46 16.17
C ASN A 69 -3.20 -0.72 16.68
N PRO A 70 -4.10 -0.50 17.66
CA PRO A 70 -5.02 -1.54 18.14
C PRO A 70 -5.95 -2.09 17.04
N SER A 71 -6.21 -1.33 15.98
CA SER A 71 -7.03 -1.74 14.83
C SER A 71 -6.24 -2.60 13.80
N GLY A 72 -4.99 -2.92 14.07
CA GLY A 72 -4.14 -3.74 13.20
C GLY A 72 -3.94 -3.13 11.82
N SER A 73 -4.10 -3.92 10.77
CA SER A 73 -3.88 -3.52 9.37
C SER A 73 -5.02 -2.71 8.74
N TYR A 74 -5.99 -2.24 9.53
CA TYR A 74 -7.09 -1.43 9.01
C TYR A 74 -6.57 -0.16 8.31
N GLY A 75 -7.01 0.06 7.07
CA GLY A 75 -6.62 1.23 6.29
C GLY A 75 -5.33 1.07 5.46
N THR A 76 -4.70 -0.10 5.44
CA THR A 76 -3.54 -0.35 4.57
C THR A 76 -3.94 -0.44 3.11
N LEU A 77 -3.02 -0.04 2.22
CA LEU A 77 -3.25 0.00 0.78
C LEU A 77 -3.54 -1.37 0.17
N VAL A 78 -3.06 -2.45 0.76
CA VAL A 78 -3.32 -3.80 0.27
C VAL A 78 -4.81 -4.12 0.24
N HIS A 79 -5.59 -3.59 1.20
CA HIS A 79 -7.03 -3.82 1.27
C HIS A 79 -7.83 -3.07 0.20
N THR A 80 -7.23 -2.13 -0.51
CA THR A 80 -7.86 -1.43 -1.64
C THR A 80 -7.73 -2.19 -2.97
N GLN A 81 -6.95 -3.29 -2.97
CA GLN A 81 -6.66 -4.04 -4.19
C GLN A 81 -7.73 -5.10 -4.45
N SER A 82 -8.23 -5.14 -5.68
CA SER A 82 -9.19 -6.15 -6.17
C SER A 82 -8.56 -7.17 -7.12
N SER A 83 -7.29 -6.99 -7.49
CA SER A 83 -6.57 -7.91 -8.39
C SER A 83 -6.21 -9.20 -7.67
N LEU A 84 -7.00 -10.26 -7.88
CA LEU A 84 -6.75 -11.56 -7.25
C LEU A 84 -5.36 -12.14 -7.54
N PRO A 85 -4.80 -12.05 -8.77
CA PRO A 85 -3.43 -12.51 -9.02
C PRO A 85 -2.39 -11.75 -8.19
N LEU A 86 -2.52 -10.44 -8.05
CA LEU A 86 -1.62 -9.63 -7.23
C LEU A 86 -1.74 -10.01 -5.74
N LEU A 87 -2.96 -10.26 -5.27
CA LEU A 87 -3.20 -10.64 -3.87
C LEU A 87 -2.61 -12.02 -3.53
N GLN A 88 -2.36 -12.91 -4.51
CA GLN A 88 -1.64 -14.15 -4.24
C GLN A 88 -0.23 -13.91 -3.70
N PHE A 89 0.40 -12.79 -4.07
CA PHE A 89 1.73 -12.41 -3.61
C PHE A 89 1.78 -12.16 -2.09
N VAL A 90 0.65 -11.82 -1.46
CA VAL A 90 0.54 -11.68 0.00
C VAL A 90 0.97 -12.96 0.72
N SER A 91 0.75 -14.15 0.14
CA SER A 91 1.11 -15.41 0.77
C SER A 91 2.62 -15.65 0.89
N VAL A 92 3.43 -14.92 0.11
CA VAL A 92 4.90 -15.01 0.11
C VAL A 92 5.53 -13.83 0.84
N SER A 93 5.04 -12.63 0.57
CA SER A 93 5.64 -11.38 1.04
C SER A 93 4.86 -10.67 2.17
N GLY A 94 3.72 -11.24 2.57
CA GLY A 94 2.78 -10.56 3.45
C GLY A 94 2.14 -9.34 2.78
N ILE A 95 1.39 -8.59 3.56
CA ILE A 95 0.76 -7.32 3.11
C ILE A 95 1.79 -6.28 2.68
N TRP A 96 2.99 -6.35 3.26
CA TRP A 96 4.09 -5.41 3.03
C TRP A 96 4.63 -5.46 1.62
N GLY A 97 4.73 -6.64 1.02
CA GLY A 97 5.22 -6.80 -0.35
C GLY A 97 4.28 -6.18 -1.38
N VAL A 98 2.97 -6.37 -1.22
CA VAL A 98 1.98 -5.74 -2.12
C VAL A 98 1.97 -4.22 -1.94
N THR A 99 1.99 -3.73 -0.69
CA THR A 99 2.11 -2.28 -0.40
C THR A 99 3.37 -1.71 -1.04
N PHE A 100 4.51 -2.42 -0.91
CA PHE A 100 5.77 -2.03 -1.55
C PHE A 100 5.64 -1.91 -3.08
N LEU A 101 5.05 -2.90 -3.75
CA LEU A 101 4.86 -2.90 -5.20
C LEU A 101 3.99 -1.73 -5.66
N ILE A 102 2.91 -1.42 -4.94
CA ILE A 102 2.04 -0.29 -5.25
C ILE A 102 2.82 1.02 -5.18
N MET A 103 3.56 1.23 -4.08
CA MET A 103 4.36 2.44 -3.89
C MET A 103 5.53 2.52 -4.85
N TRP A 104 6.15 1.38 -5.19
CA TRP A 104 7.22 1.34 -6.17
C TRP A 104 6.73 1.67 -7.57
N THR A 105 5.52 1.24 -7.95
CA THR A 105 4.88 1.65 -9.20
C THR A 105 4.78 3.17 -9.28
N ALA A 106 4.28 3.83 -8.22
CA ALA A 106 4.16 5.28 -8.18
C ALA A 106 5.53 5.96 -8.29
N SER A 107 6.53 5.45 -7.58
CA SER A 107 7.90 5.98 -7.60
C SER A 107 8.58 5.84 -8.97
N ILE A 108 8.39 4.71 -9.66
CA ILE A 108 8.88 4.49 -11.03
C ILE A 108 8.21 5.46 -12.01
N ILE A 109 6.90 5.63 -11.94
CA ILE A 109 6.17 6.55 -12.81
C ILE A 109 6.68 7.98 -12.60
N ASN A 110 6.84 8.41 -11.35
CA ASN A 110 7.40 9.73 -11.05
C ASN A 110 8.82 9.89 -11.59
N TRP A 111 9.68 8.90 -11.40
CA TRP A 111 11.05 8.93 -11.91
C TRP A 111 11.11 8.99 -13.44
N LEU A 112 10.23 8.24 -14.13
CA LEU A 112 10.13 8.31 -15.60
C LEU A 112 9.63 9.68 -16.06
N TRP A 113 8.68 10.27 -15.33
CA TRP A 113 8.17 11.60 -15.61
C TRP A 113 9.28 12.66 -15.48
N ASP A 114 10.07 12.62 -14.43
CA ASP A 114 11.20 13.52 -14.21
C ASP A 114 12.30 13.36 -15.26
N ASN A 115 12.41 12.19 -15.89
CA ASN A 115 13.34 11.92 -16.98
C ASN A 115 12.69 11.99 -18.38
N TYR A 116 11.54 12.66 -18.51
CA TYR A 116 10.84 12.87 -19.78
C TYR A 116 10.60 11.60 -20.60
N PHE A 117 10.46 10.45 -19.95
CA PHE A 117 10.29 9.14 -20.59
C PHE A 117 11.38 8.81 -21.63
N GLU A 118 12.62 9.18 -21.37
CA GLU A 118 13.75 8.78 -22.22
C GLU A 118 13.76 7.27 -22.43
N LYS A 119 14.03 6.82 -23.67
CA LYS A 119 13.96 5.39 -24.06
C LYS A 119 14.80 4.47 -23.16
N ASP A 120 16.03 4.89 -22.83
CA ASP A 120 16.93 4.11 -21.98
C ASP A 120 16.40 3.99 -20.56
N LYS A 121 15.73 5.03 -20.06
CA LYS A 121 15.11 5.02 -18.74
C LYS A 121 13.87 4.13 -18.71
N VAL A 122 13.03 4.21 -19.75
CA VAL A 122 11.87 3.32 -19.91
C VAL A 122 12.31 1.87 -20.00
N TYR A 123 13.36 1.58 -20.76
CA TYR A 123 13.91 0.22 -20.86
C TYR A 123 14.44 -0.28 -19.49
N SER A 124 15.16 0.56 -18.76
CA SER A 124 15.66 0.22 -17.42
C SER A 124 14.52 -0.03 -16.44
N ALA A 125 13.47 0.82 -16.47
CA ALA A 125 12.28 0.63 -15.63
C ALA A 125 11.55 -0.68 -15.96
N PHE A 126 11.42 -0.99 -17.24
CA PHE A 126 10.81 -2.26 -17.68
C PHE A 126 11.60 -3.48 -17.20
N LEU A 127 12.92 -3.47 -17.31
CA LEU A 127 13.76 -4.59 -16.86
C LEU A 127 13.71 -4.77 -15.34
N VAL A 128 13.86 -3.68 -14.58
CA VAL A 128 14.03 -3.74 -13.13
C VAL A 128 12.69 -3.90 -12.39
N PHE A 129 11.65 -3.29 -12.88
CA PHE A 129 10.33 -3.32 -12.26
C PHE A 129 9.31 -4.12 -13.09
N GLY A 130 9.20 -3.84 -14.39
CA GLY A 130 8.15 -4.40 -15.25
C GLY A 130 8.21 -5.92 -15.33
N ILE A 131 9.40 -6.51 -15.54
CA ILE A 131 9.57 -7.97 -15.62
C ILE A 131 9.23 -8.63 -14.28
N PRO A 132 9.80 -8.25 -13.13
CA PRO A 132 9.41 -8.83 -11.84
C PRO A 132 7.93 -8.70 -11.54
N PHE A 133 7.31 -7.54 -11.83
CA PHE A 133 5.90 -7.32 -11.63
C PHE A 133 5.04 -8.26 -12.48
N LEU A 134 5.36 -8.43 -13.77
CA LEU A 134 4.69 -9.37 -14.66
C LEU A 134 4.83 -10.82 -14.18
N LEU A 135 6.02 -11.21 -13.71
CA LEU A 135 6.25 -12.55 -13.14
C LEU A 135 5.38 -12.81 -11.91
N ILE A 136 5.20 -11.80 -11.04
CA ILE A 136 4.31 -11.90 -9.88
C ILE A 136 2.86 -12.12 -10.33
N ILE A 137 2.39 -11.37 -11.33
CA ILE A 137 1.02 -11.51 -11.85
C ILE A 137 0.82 -12.89 -12.52
N ILE A 138 1.76 -13.34 -13.34
CA ILE A 138 1.71 -14.65 -13.99
C ILE A 138 1.70 -15.77 -12.95
N TRP A 139 2.58 -15.69 -11.96
CA TRP A 139 2.62 -16.63 -10.86
C TRP A 139 1.31 -16.66 -10.06
N GLY A 140 0.76 -15.48 -9.75
CA GLY A 140 -0.51 -15.36 -9.07
C GLY A 140 -1.67 -15.95 -9.86
N GLN A 141 -1.71 -15.75 -11.17
CA GLN A 141 -2.69 -16.35 -12.05
C GLN A 141 -2.55 -17.89 -12.12
N PHE A 142 -1.31 -18.38 -12.23
CA PHE A 142 -1.02 -19.82 -12.18
C PHE A 142 -1.51 -20.42 -10.86
N ARG A 143 -1.24 -19.77 -9.74
CA ARG A 143 -1.69 -20.25 -8.43
C ARG A 143 -3.22 -20.29 -8.29
N LEU A 144 -3.93 -19.31 -8.85
CA LEU A 144 -5.39 -19.28 -8.87
C LEU A 144 -6.01 -20.39 -9.73
N SER A 145 -5.28 -20.88 -10.74
CA SER A 145 -5.75 -21.97 -11.61
C SER A 145 -5.54 -23.37 -11.00
N GLN A 146 -4.81 -23.46 -9.88
CA GLN A 146 -4.64 -24.76 -9.20
C GLN A 146 -5.95 -25.17 -8.52
N PRO A 147 -6.36 -26.45 -8.65
CA PRO A 147 -7.54 -26.93 -7.96
C PRO A 147 -7.35 -26.86 -6.44
N ILE A 148 -8.36 -26.38 -5.75
CA ILE A 148 -8.37 -26.38 -4.28
C ILE A 148 -8.87 -27.74 -3.82
N ASP A 149 -7.96 -28.63 -3.49
CA ASP A 149 -8.25 -29.95 -2.94
C ASP A 149 -8.38 -29.86 -1.42
N SER A 150 -9.39 -29.12 -0.95
CA SER A 150 -9.66 -28.89 0.47
C SER A 150 -11.13 -29.13 0.77
N PRO A 151 -11.49 -29.71 1.93
CA PRO A 151 -12.87 -29.84 2.34
C PRO A 151 -13.52 -28.46 2.45
N THR A 152 -14.63 -28.29 1.75
CA THR A 152 -15.38 -27.02 1.78
C THR A 152 -16.18 -26.91 3.05
N VAL A 153 -16.07 -25.78 3.76
CA VAL A 153 -16.90 -25.42 4.92
C VAL A 153 -17.89 -24.32 4.49
N ARG A 154 -19.15 -24.53 4.80
CA ARG A 154 -20.15 -23.48 4.59
C ARG A 154 -20.05 -22.46 5.71
N ILE A 155 -19.68 -21.22 5.37
CA ILE A 155 -19.61 -20.10 6.30
C ILE A 155 -20.73 -19.11 5.94
N ALA A 156 -21.57 -18.75 6.92
CA ALA A 156 -22.52 -17.66 6.78
C ALA A 156 -21.99 -16.43 7.53
N SER A 157 -21.84 -15.32 6.84
CA SER A 157 -21.58 -14.03 7.46
C SER A 157 -22.89 -13.29 7.63
N ILE A 158 -23.25 -12.96 8.85
CA ILE A 158 -24.43 -12.14 9.16
C ILE A 158 -23.95 -10.71 9.34
N ASN A 159 -24.31 -9.84 8.41
CA ASN A 159 -24.07 -8.41 8.56
C ASN A 159 -25.37 -7.74 9.01
N SER A 160 -25.39 -7.18 10.20
CA SER A 160 -26.49 -6.37 10.71
C SER A 160 -26.45 -4.99 10.01
N THR A 161 -27.34 -4.77 9.06
CA THR A 161 -27.45 -3.49 8.31
C THR A 161 -28.22 -2.41 9.04
N LYS A 162 -28.74 -2.66 10.20
CA LYS A 162 -29.36 -1.61 11.03
C LYS A 162 -28.40 -1.26 12.17
N ALA A 163 -27.83 -0.08 12.07
CA ALA A 163 -27.25 0.59 13.21
C ALA A 163 -28.34 0.78 14.27
N GLU A 164 -28.38 -0.14 15.19
CA GLU A 164 -29.06 0.00 16.48
C GLU A 164 -28.15 0.83 17.40
N TYR A 165 -27.69 1.97 16.90
CA TYR A 165 -26.97 3.01 17.67
C TYR A 165 -27.86 4.24 17.81
N GLN A 166 -29.11 4.02 18.11
CA GLN A 166 -30.00 5.05 18.65
C GLN A 166 -30.31 4.68 20.09
N HIS A 167 -29.37 4.98 20.97
CA HIS A 167 -29.66 5.27 22.39
C HIS A 167 -28.63 6.25 22.93
#